data_b0b4da121aa708cb994ac7b9f0812335
#
_entry.id   b0b4da121aa708cb994ac7b9f0812335
#
_cell.length_a   1.000
_cell.length_b   1.000
_cell.length_c   1.000
_cell.angle_alpha   90.00
_cell.angle_beta   90.00
_cell.angle_gamma   90.00
#
_symmetry.space_group_name_H-M   'P 1'
#
loop_
_entity.id
_entity.type
_entity.pdbx_description
1 polymer ?
#
loop_
_entity_poly.entity_id
_entity_poly.type
_entity_poly.pdbx_seq_one_letter_code
_entity_poly.pdbx_strand_id
1 'polypeptide(L)'
;MPQKKYGILYTGNFEAHYDLNKDLYDNISKKFKFFYAIDLTALSGSRNQTNYIKNKFPNNFVSIKINNFNELNKLFFNKRFICINALPIKDFKTFKLNFYLKKYNIFHILNLRTGLHLPEYQFKKTITHSLVLFLMGDLKHYVWRMLSIFGLSYKIDIFFLGQSQIKANFEKGFSKRVDNFFKTNIFSQYKKIVEVNNRISDVYNKLKNDISEKYVVCIDTPVDHPDRIAREESFNIKDKKKYYKKLNIYLLKLSKVFKRKVIICLHPKDVYWKKNFPTFKCTKFKSLDYIARACVVVATASSLVGESVFFKKKTIVINSSLLGNYYNSRSERLSRMYNLSYQNIDSVENLQFNKKKILLDLTKRKEKYNYFLKKKYVMNKKINGTTQIINFLKKLN
;
A
#
# COMPACT_ATOMS: atom_id res chain seq x y z
N MET A 1 -33.05 -7.98 -18.14
CA MET A 1 -32.24 -8.42 -16.99
C MET A 1 -32.12 -7.29 -15.99
N PRO A 2 -32.20 -7.51 -14.68
CA PRO A 2 -32.03 -6.43 -13.71
C PRO A 2 -30.63 -5.82 -13.84
N GLN A 3 -30.55 -4.49 -13.83
CA GLN A 3 -29.33 -3.74 -13.97
C GLN A 3 -28.36 -4.10 -12.84
N LYS A 4 -27.12 -4.50 -13.18
CA LYS A 4 -26.07 -4.78 -12.20
C LYS A 4 -25.68 -3.52 -11.46
N LYS A 5 -25.50 -3.63 -10.14
CA LYS A 5 -25.05 -2.55 -9.28
C LYS A 5 -23.56 -2.71 -8.98
N TYR A 6 -22.85 -1.60 -8.88
CA TYR A 6 -21.42 -1.58 -8.59
C TYR A 6 -21.16 -0.98 -7.21
N GLY A 7 -20.21 -1.52 -6.48
CA GLY A 7 -19.90 -1.01 -5.16
C GLY A 7 -18.48 -1.30 -4.69
N ILE A 8 -18.10 -0.62 -3.62
CA ILE A 8 -16.89 -0.89 -2.87
C ILE A 8 -17.33 -1.32 -1.47
N LEU A 9 -16.89 -2.49 -1.03
CA LEU A 9 -17.07 -2.95 0.34
C LEU A 9 -15.84 -2.54 1.14
N TYR A 10 -16.01 -1.77 2.19
CA TYR A 10 -14.89 -1.32 3.02
C TYR A 10 -15.20 -1.32 4.52
N THR A 11 -14.12 -1.28 5.32
CA THR A 11 -14.17 -1.06 6.77
C THR A 11 -13.13 -0.03 7.16
N GLY A 12 -13.48 0.84 8.11
CA GLY A 12 -12.59 1.90 8.58
C GLY A 12 -12.62 3.15 7.70
N ASN A 13 -11.45 3.65 7.32
CA ASN A 13 -11.37 4.92 6.61
C ASN A 13 -11.47 4.76 5.09
N PHE A 14 -12.60 5.18 4.53
CA PHE A 14 -12.85 5.13 3.10
C PHE A 14 -12.02 6.15 2.31
N GLU A 15 -11.79 7.34 2.85
CA GLU A 15 -11.07 8.40 2.17
C GLU A 15 -9.65 7.98 1.78
N ALA A 16 -8.94 7.32 2.70
CA ALA A 16 -7.61 6.79 2.39
C ALA A 16 -7.65 5.73 1.29
N HIS A 17 -8.69 4.92 1.28
CA HIS A 17 -8.88 3.87 0.29
C HIS A 17 -9.26 4.44 -1.07
N TYR A 18 -10.11 5.46 -1.07
CA TYR A 18 -10.48 6.22 -2.26
C TYR A 18 -9.27 6.93 -2.87
N ASP A 19 -8.46 7.63 -2.07
CA ASP A 19 -7.26 8.33 -2.56
C ASP A 19 -6.24 7.39 -3.21
N LEU A 20 -6.05 6.20 -2.62
CA LEU A 20 -5.17 5.19 -3.20
C LEU A 20 -5.66 4.66 -4.54
N ASN A 21 -6.98 4.69 -4.80
CA ASN A 21 -7.61 4.12 -5.99
C ASN A 21 -8.41 5.17 -6.78
N LYS A 22 -8.20 6.45 -6.53
CA LYS A 22 -9.00 7.56 -7.07
C LYS A 22 -9.24 7.44 -8.57
N ASP A 23 -8.17 7.27 -9.36
CA ASP A 23 -8.30 7.17 -10.82
C ASP A 23 -9.20 6.00 -11.26
N LEU A 24 -9.18 4.87 -10.52
CA LEU A 24 -10.06 3.73 -10.80
C LEU A 24 -11.50 4.06 -10.45
N TYR A 25 -11.74 4.58 -9.25
CA TYR A 25 -13.09 4.82 -8.74
C TYR A 25 -13.80 5.94 -9.48
N ASP A 26 -13.09 7.03 -9.81
CA ASP A 26 -13.63 8.12 -10.63
C ASP A 26 -14.01 7.64 -12.04
N ASN A 27 -13.21 6.77 -12.63
CA ASN A 27 -13.53 6.22 -13.94
C ASN A 27 -14.67 5.19 -13.91
N ILE A 28 -14.77 4.37 -12.87
CA ILE A 28 -15.91 3.46 -12.68
C ILE A 28 -17.18 4.28 -12.48
N SER A 29 -17.16 5.28 -11.61
CA SER A 29 -18.33 6.11 -11.33
C SER A 29 -18.84 6.89 -12.54
N LYS A 30 -17.96 7.28 -13.46
CA LYS A 30 -18.34 7.92 -14.73
C LYS A 30 -18.95 6.95 -15.73
N LYS A 31 -18.59 5.67 -15.68
CA LYS A 31 -19.02 4.63 -16.65
C LYS A 31 -20.30 3.91 -16.23
N PHE A 32 -20.56 3.84 -14.95
CA PHE A 32 -21.69 3.11 -14.38
C PHE A 32 -22.61 4.06 -13.61
N LYS A 33 -23.89 4.01 -13.87
CA LYS A 33 -24.90 4.99 -13.42
C LYS A 33 -24.93 5.20 -11.90
N PHE A 34 -24.71 4.12 -11.12
CA PHE A 34 -24.65 4.19 -9.66
C PHE A 34 -23.45 3.40 -9.15
N PHE A 35 -22.64 4.06 -8.34
CA PHE A 35 -21.50 3.46 -7.68
C PHE A 35 -21.61 3.63 -6.17
N TYR A 36 -21.69 2.54 -5.44
CA TYR A 36 -21.97 2.51 -4.01
C TYR A 36 -20.68 2.38 -3.21
N ALA A 37 -20.47 3.26 -2.23
CA ALA A 37 -19.48 3.08 -1.18
C ALA A 37 -20.19 2.49 0.05
N ILE A 38 -19.95 1.21 0.33
CA ILE A 38 -20.68 0.43 1.33
C ILE A 38 -19.80 0.28 2.56
N ASP A 39 -20.11 1.05 3.60
CA ASP A 39 -19.41 1.04 4.87
C ASP A 39 -19.91 -0.10 5.77
N LEU A 40 -19.03 -1.06 6.03
CA LEU A 40 -19.26 -2.22 6.87
C LEU A 40 -18.49 -2.13 8.21
N THR A 41 -18.03 -0.93 8.58
CA THR A 41 -17.21 -0.70 9.78
C THR A 41 -17.91 -1.16 11.05
N ALA A 42 -19.19 -0.86 11.20
CA ALA A 42 -19.98 -1.26 12.38
C ALA A 42 -20.06 -2.78 12.54
N LEU A 43 -20.18 -3.52 11.44
CA LEU A 43 -20.25 -4.98 11.45
C LEU A 43 -18.87 -5.64 11.70
N SER A 44 -17.79 -4.99 11.29
CA SER A 44 -16.44 -5.51 11.44
C SER A 44 -15.81 -5.22 12.80
N GLY A 45 -16.40 -4.31 13.60
CA GLY A 45 -15.85 -3.83 14.84
C GLY A 45 -14.54 -3.03 14.69
N SER A 46 -14.22 -2.59 13.47
CA SER A 46 -13.09 -1.71 13.21
C SER A 46 -13.30 -0.35 13.88
N ARG A 47 -12.26 0.20 14.51
CA ARG A 47 -12.34 1.56 15.07
C ARG A 47 -12.35 2.59 13.94
N ASN A 48 -13.34 3.49 13.94
CA ASN A 48 -13.35 4.64 13.04
C ASN A 48 -12.13 5.53 13.33
N GLN A 49 -11.24 5.67 12.36
CA GLN A 49 -10.17 6.67 12.42
C GLN A 49 -10.72 7.97 11.81
N THR A 50 -11.27 8.84 12.68
CA THR A 50 -12.08 10.00 12.28
C THR A 50 -11.32 11.22 11.79
N ASN A 51 -9.98 11.18 11.66
CA ASN A 51 -9.16 12.38 11.44
C ASN A 51 -8.72 12.58 9.99
N TYR A 52 -9.57 12.24 9.02
CA TYR A 52 -9.29 12.51 7.60
C TYR A 52 -10.08 13.70 7.08
N ILE A 53 -9.43 14.49 6.25
CA ILE A 53 -10.06 15.57 5.49
C ILE A 53 -11.06 14.93 4.53
N LYS A 54 -12.33 15.36 4.60
CA LYS A 54 -13.36 14.88 3.67
C LYS A 54 -12.97 15.23 2.23
N ASN A 55 -12.67 14.23 1.44
CA ASN A 55 -12.51 14.40 0.00
C ASN A 55 -13.90 14.56 -0.65
N LYS A 56 -13.98 15.41 -1.66
CA LYS A 56 -15.18 15.50 -2.49
C LYS A 56 -15.26 14.27 -3.38
N PHE A 57 -16.27 13.45 -3.16
CA PHE A 57 -16.58 12.34 -4.05
C PHE A 57 -17.34 12.82 -5.30
N PRO A 58 -17.25 12.10 -6.43
CA PRO A 58 -18.09 12.36 -7.58
C PRO A 58 -19.59 12.33 -7.21
N ASN A 59 -20.41 13.17 -7.85
CA ASN A 59 -21.84 13.33 -7.53
C ASN A 59 -22.68 12.03 -7.67
N ASN A 60 -22.21 11.09 -8.48
CA ASN A 60 -22.84 9.78 -8.65
C ASN A 60 -22.37 8.71 -7.64
N PHE A 61 -21.62 9.11 -6.64
CA PHE A 61 -21.12 8.24 -5.59
C PHE A 61 -22.13 8.18 -4.44
N VAL A 62 -22.73 7.02 -4.23
CA VAL A 62 -23.72 6.82 -3.17
C VAL A 62 -23.04 6.16 -1.97
N SER A 63 -22.95 6.88 -0.87
CA SER A 63 -22.40 6.33 0.39
C SER A 63 -23.52 5.69 1.21
N ILE A 64 -23.35 4.42 1.58
CA ILE A 64 -24.28 3.65 2.41
C ILE A 64 -23.54 3.13 3.61
N LYS A 65 -24.01 3.47 4.81
CA LYS A 65 -23.53 2.90 6.07
C LYS A 65 -24.44 1.76 6.49
N ILE A 66 -23.85 0.62 6.81
CA ILE A 66 -24.55 -0.59 7.27
C ILE A 66 -24.23 -0.79 8.75
N ASN A 67 -25.24 -0.71 9.61
CA ASN A 67 -25.06 -0.80 11.06
C ASN A 67 -25.35 -2.21 11.60
N ASN A 68 -26.18 -2.99 10.90
CA ASN A 68 -26.56 -4.34 11.32
C ASN A 68 -26.76 -5.29 10.12
N PHE A 69 -26.88 -6.58 10.40
CA PHE A 69 -27.04 -7.61 9.35
C PHE A 69 -28.40 -7.56 8.63
N ASN A 70 -29.43 -6.96 9.23
CA ASN A 70 -30.73 -6.80 8.56
C ASN A 70 -30.61 -5.75 7.45
N GLU A 71 -29.92 -4.65 7.69
CA GLU A 71 -29.64 -3.65 6.64
C GLU A 71 -28.78 -4.24 5.51
N LEU A 72 -27.77 -5.06 5.87
CA LEU A 72 -26.97 -5.78 4.89
C LEU A 72 -27.85 -6.69 4.03
N ASN A 73 -28.77 -7.40 4.64
CA ASN A 73 -29.72 -8.27 3.94
C ASN A 73 -30.62 -7.46 2.98
N LYS A 74 -31.23 -6.35 3.45
CA LYS A 74 -32.05 -5.47 2.62
C LYS A 74 -31.30 -4.91 1.41
N LEU A 75 -29.99 -4.65 1.57
CA LEU A 75 -29.16 -4.12 0.49
C LEU A 75 -28.87 -5.17 -0.59
N PHE A 76 -28.52 -6.40 -0.20
CA PHE A 76 -27.99 -7.41 -1.14
C PHE A 76 -28.99 -8.49 -1.54
N PHE A 77 -30.06 -8.73 -0.75
CA PHE A 77 -31.01 -9.79 -1.03
C PHE A 77 -31.64 -9.60 -2.41
N ASN A 78 -31.63 -10.65 -3.22
CA ASN A 78 -32.16 -10.68 -4.60
C ASN A 78 -31.58 -9.59 -5.54
N LYS A 79 -30.44 -8.99 -5.22
CA LYS A 79 -29.79 -7.99 -6.07
C LYS A 79 -28.41 -8.50 -6.53
N ARG A 80 -28.08 -8.21 -7.78
CA ARG A 80 -26.75 -8.53 -8.34
C ARG A 80 -25.80 -7.37 -8.16
N PHE A 81 -24.75 -7.58 -7.36
CA PHE A 81 -23.70 -6.60 -7.14
C PHE A 81 -22.37 -7.09 -7.70
N ILE A 82 -21.61 -6.17 -8.26
CA ILE A 82 -20.18 -6.33 -8.55
C ILE A 82 -19.44 -5.43 -7.58
N CYS A 83 -18.74 -6.02 -6.62
CA CYS A 83 -18.10 -5.29 -5.54
C CYS A 83 -16.59 -5.41 -5.58
N ILE A 84 -15.89 -4.27 -5.53
CA ILE A 84 -14.47 -4.20 -5.22
C ILE A 84 -14.34 -4.36 -3.72
N ASN A 85 -13.61 -5.40 -3.31
CA ASN A 85 -13.50 -5.76 -1.92
C ASN A 85 -12.25 -5.16 -1.28
N ALA A 86 -12.46 -4.39 -0.23
CA ALA A 86 -11.44 -3.78 0.59
C ALA A 86 -11.52 -4.24 2.05
N LEU A 87 -12.07 -5.43 2.28
CA LEU A 87 -12.29 -5.98 3.63
C LEU A 87 -11.07 -6.80 4.07
N PRO A 88 -10.42 -6.43 5.17
CA PRO A 88 -9.42 -7.29 5.79
C PRO A 88 -10.11 -8.44 6.55
N ILE A 89 -9.55 -9.66 6.46
CA ILE A 89 -9.93 -10.75 7.36
C ILE A 89 -8.88 -10.80 8.46
N LYS A 90 -9.21 -10.27 9.64
CA LYS A 90 -8.26 -10.14 10.75
C LYS A 90 -8.69 -10.83 12.04
N ASP A 91 -10.01 -10.99 12.25
CA ASP A 91 -10.58 -11.47 13.51
C ASP A 91 -11.94 -12.15 13.28
N PHE A 92 -12.55 -12.62 14.37
CA PHE A 92 -13.85 -13.31 14.31
C PHE A 92 -14.98 -12.43 13.73
N LYS A 93 -14.99 -11.12 14.02
CA LYS A 93 -16.03 -10.21 13.52
C LYS A 93 -15.95 -10.05 12.00
N THR A 94 -14.75 -9.86 11.48
CA THR A 94 -14.52 -9.79 10.03
C THR A 94 -14.77 -11.13 9.35
N PHE A 95 -14.52 -12.25 10.01
CA PHE A 95 -14.92 -13.57 9.52
C PHE A 95 -16.44 -13.72 9.46
N LYS A 96 -17.14 -13.39 10.54
CA LYS A 96 -18.63 -13.43 10.58
C LYS A 96 -19.22 -12.62 9.43
N LEU A 97 -18.69 -11.42 9.19
CA LEU A 97 -19.09 -10.57 8.05
C LEU A 97 -18.87 -11.28 6.70
N ASN A 98 -17.70 -11.88 6.50
CA ASN A 98 -17.38 -12.63 5.28
C ASN A 98 -18.30 -13.85 5.08
N PHE A 99 -18.62 -14.56 6.15
CA PHE A 99 -19.57 -15.66 6.12
C PHE A 99 -20.97 -15.20 5.68
N TYR A 100 -21.44 -14.07 6.22
CA TYR A 100 -22.72 -13.50 5.81
C TYR A 100 -22.71 -13.02 4.34
N LEU A 101 -21.64 -12.38 3.89
CA LEU A 101 -21.51 -11.92 2.50
C LEU A 101 -21.55 -13.07 1.48
N LYS A 102 -21.13 -14.29 1.89
CA LYS A 102 -21.21 -15.48 1.05
C LYS A 102 -22.65 -15.84 0.64
N LYS A 103 -23.66 -15.52 1.47
CA LYS A 103 -25.06 -15.81 1.20
C LYS A 103 -25.64 -15.03 0.00
N TYR A 104 -24.98 -13.91 -0.36
CA TYR A 104 -25.49 -13.03 -1.41
C TYR A 104 -24.79 -13.31 -2.73
N ASN A 105 -25.51 -13.12 -3.82
CA ASN A 105 -24.97 -13.26 -5.17
C ASN A 105 -24.14 -12.02 -5.56
N ILE A 106 -23.06 -11.78 -4.81
CA ILE A 106 -22.11 -10.70 -5.05
C ILE A 106 -20.94 -11.24 -5.86
N PHE A 107 -20.62 -10.54 -6.95
CA PHE A 107 -19.38 -10.81 -7.69
C PHE A 107 -18.24 -10.03 -7.03
N HIS A 108 -17.34 -10.75 -6.37
CA HIS A 108 -16.25 -10.17 -5.59
C HIS A 108 -14.97 -9.95 -6.41
N ILE A 109 -14.51 -8.73 -6.42
CA ILE A 109 -13.25 -8.33 -7.05
C ILE A 109 -12.27 -7.85 -6.00
N LEU A 110 -11.05 -8.37 -6.02
CA LEU A 110 -9.94 -7.84 -5.25
C LEU A 110 -8.98 -7.09 -6.17
N ASN A 111 -8.66 -5.84 -5.82
CA ASN A 111 -7.72 -5.02 -6.57
C ASN A 111 -6.42 -4.82 -5.79
N LEU A 112 -5.36 -5.53 -6.16
CA LEU A 112 -4.00 -5.40 -5.63
C LEU A 112 -3.04 -4.79 -6.68
N ARG A 113 -3.48 -3.74 -7.37
CA ARG A 113 -2.60 -2.95 -8.25
C ARG A 113 -1.70 -2.00 -7.48
N THR A 114 -2.10 -1.65 -6.27
CA THR A 114 -1.46 -0.61 -5.47
C THR A 114 -0.42 -1.19 -4.54
N GLY A 115 0.66 -0.45 -4.41
CA GLY A 115 1.69 -0.68 -3.40
C GLY A 115 2.75 -1.70 -3.81
N LEU A 116 3.91 -1.44 -3.28
CA LEU A 116 4.99 -2.39 -3.17
C LEU A 116 4.82 -3.11 -1.84
N HIS A 117 4.88 -4.43 -1.87
CA HIS A 117 5.16 -5.13 -0.63
C HIS A 117 6.52 -4.67 -0.12
N LEU A 118 6.50 -4.03 1.03
CA LEU A 118 7.73 -3.90 1.81
C LEU A 118 8.24 -5.31 2.11
N PRO A 119 9.56 -5.52 2.07
CA PRO A 119 10.13 -6.80 2.46
C PRO A 119 9.58 -7.20 3.83
N GLU A 120 9.06 -8.43 3.94
CA GLU A 120 8.58 -8.93 5.20
C GLU A 120 9.70 -8.92 6.23
N TYR A 121 9.39 -8.47 7.43
CA TYR A 121 10.30 -8.55 8.55
C TYR A 121 10.35 -10.01 9.03
N GLN A 122 11.46 -10.68 8.78
CA GLN A 122 11.74 -11.93 9.45
C GLN A 122 12.39 -11.58 10.80
N PHE A 123 11.61 -11.66 11.87
CA PHE A 123 12.21 -11.68 13.19
C PHE A 123 13.26 -12.79 13.23
N LYS A 124 14.46 -12.52 13.78
CA LYS A 124 15.29 -13.59 14.34
C LYS A 124 14.54 -14.06 15.59
N LYS A 125 13.67 -15.03 15.39
CA LYS A 125 12.79 -15.55 16.42
C LYS A 125 13.64 -16.35 17.39
N THR A 126 13.68 -15.96 18.65
CA THR A 126 13.95 -16.92 19.73
C THR A 126 12.83 -17.97 19.70
N ILE A 127 13.12 -19.22 19.96
CA ILE A 127 12.16 -20.35 19.84
C ILE A 127 10.88 -20.06 20.64
N THR A 128 11.00 -19.51 21.84
CA THR A 128 9.87 -19.11 22.71
C THR A 128 9.01 -17.99 22.12
N HIS A 129 9.62 -16.95 21.55
CA HIS A 129 8.89 -15.85 20.90
C HIS A 129 8.20 -16.31 19.61
N SER A 130 8.80 -17.27 18.89
CA SER A 130 8.19 -17.91 17.73
C SER A 130 6.93 -18.70 18.08
N LEU A 131 6.93 -19.41 19.22
CA LEU A 131 5.79 -20.23 19.65
C LEU A 131 4.61 -19.36 20.07
N VAL A 132 4.86 -18.29 20.82
CA VAL A 132 3.83 -17.35 21.27
C VAL A 132 3.22 -16.59 20.08
N LEU A 133 4.03 -16.10 19.14
CA LEU A 133 3.52 -15.43 17.92
C LEU A 133 2.79 -16.40 17.00
N PHE A 134 3.24 -17.66 16.91
CA PHE A 134 2.54 -18.72 16.19
C PHE A 134 1.17 -19.00 16.82
N LEU A 135 1.11 -19.17 18.14
CA LEU A 135 -0.14 -19.45 18.85
C LEU A 135 -1.10 -18.25 18.82
N MET A 136 -0.61 -17.01 18.89
CA MET A 136 -1.46 -15.80 18.94
C MET A 136 -1.76 -15.19 17.57
N GLY A 137 -0.88 -15.30 16.59
CA GLY A 137 -1.01 -14.66 15.29
C GLY A 137 -1.20 -15.64 14.14
N ASP A 138 -0.27 -16.55 13.96
CA ASP A 138 -0.27 -17.47 12.82
C ASP A 138 -1.36 -18.54 12.96
N LEU A 139 -1.69 -18.99 14.18
CA LEU A 139 -2.78 -19.94 14.40
C LEU A 139 -4.13 -19.36 13.99
N LYS A 140 -4.41 -18.08 14.33
CA LYS A 140 -5.61 -17.37 13.83
C LYS A 140 -5.66 -17.37 12.31
N HIS A 141 -4.56 -17.03 11.64
CA HIS A 141 -4.49 -17.05 10.18
C HIS A 141 -4.66 -18.44 9.59
N TYR A 142 -4.14 -19.47 10.25
CA TYR A 142 -4.35 -20.87 9.83
C TYR A 142 -5.81 -21.29 10.00
N VAL A 143 -6.43 -21.02 11.14
CA VAL A 143 -7.85 -21.32 11.37
C VAL A 143 -8.73 -20.61 10.33
N TRP A 144 -8.48 -19.33 10.05
CA TRP A 144 -9.25 -18.60 9.03
C TRP A 144 -9.01 -19.12 7.61
N ARG A 145 -7.79 -19.56 7.30
CA ARG A 145 -7.51 -20.26 6.04
C ARG A 145 -8.25 -21.58 5.93
N MET A 146 -8.24 -22.38 6.97
CA MET A 146 -8.95 -23.64 7.02
C MET A 146 -10.45 -23.44 6.84
N LEU A 147 -11.06 -22.49 7.54
CA LEU A 147 -12.48 -22.15 7.38
C LEU A 147 -12.82 -21.66 5.96
N SER A 148 -11.90 -20.95 5.32
CA SER A 148 -12.05 -20.56 3.90
C SER A 148 -11.93 -21.77 2.96
N ILE A 149 -11.07 -22.75 3.27
CA ILE A 149 -10.90 -23.99 2.53
C ILE A 149 -12.20 -24.82 2.60
N PHE A 150 -12.81 -24.92 3.78
CA PHE A 150 -14.12 -25.57 3.96
C PHE A 150 -15.30 -24.78 3.37
N GLY A 151 -15.00 -23.74 2.62
CA GLY A 151 -16.04 -22.97 1.93
C GLY A 151 -16.88 -22.09 2.83
N LEU A 152 -16.45 -21.82 4.07
CA LEU A 152 -17.17 -20.98 5.03
C LEU A 152 -16.98 -19.47 4.80
N SER A 153 -16.10 -19.06 3.89
CA SER A 153 -15.97 -17.67 3.44
C SER A 153 -16.32 -17.52 1.96
N TYR A 154 -16.62 -16.29 1.52
CA TYR A 154 -16.81 -16.06 0.10
C TYR A 154 -15.47 -16.21 -0.66
N LYS A 155 -15.56 -16.64 -1.93
CA LYS A 155 -14.42 -16.65 -2.84
C LYS A 155 -14.36 -15.35 -3.63
N ILE A 156 -13.15 -14.87 -3.86
CA ILE A 156 -12.91 -13.76 -4.78
C ILE A 156 -13.06 -14.28 -6.20
N ASP A 157 -13.98 -13.72 -6.97
CA ASP A 157 -14.22 -14.14 -8.35
C ASP A 157 -13.06 -13.72 -9.24
N ILE A 158 -12.64 -12.46 -9.12
CA ILE A 158 -11.51 -11.90 -9.88
C ILE A 158 -10.52 -11.21 -8.96
N PHE A 159 -9.26 -11.54 -9.15
CA PHE A 159 -8.15 -10.90 -8.49
C PHE A 159 -7.30 -10.13 -9.51
N PHE A 160 -7.41 -8.79 -9.52
CA PHE A 160 -6.56 -7.93 -10.33
C PHE A 160 -5.21 -7.73 -9.64
N LEU A 161 -4.15 -8.13 -10.30
CA LEU A 161 -2.80 -8.14 -9.75
C LEU A 161 -1.82 -7.34 -10.63
N GLY A 162 -1.19 -6.34 -10.01
CA GLY A 162 -0.20 -5.48 -10.67
C GLY A 162 1.26 -5.89 -10.45
N GLN A 163 1.50 -7.06 -9.85
CA GLN A 163 2.85 -7.52 -9.49
C GLN A 163 3.04 -8.99 -9.86
N SER A 164 3.91 -9.26 -10.82
CA SER A 164 4.18 -10.61 -11.32
C SER A 164 4.78 -11.57 -10.27
N GLN A 165 5.62 -11.04 -9.37
CA GLN A 165 6.21 -11.86 -8.30
C GLN A 165 5.17 -12.34 -7.29
N ILE A 166 4.16 -11.51 -7.01
CA ILE A 166 3.06 -11.87 -6.10
C ILE A 166 2.20 -12.97 -6.74
N LYS A 167 1.94 -12.89 -8.05
CA LYS A 167 1.22 -13.94 -8.78
C LYS A 167 1.85 -15.31 -8.55
N ALA A 168 3.18 -15.41 -8.74
CA ALA A 168 3.91 -16.67 -8.54
C ALA A 168 3.78 -17.19 -7.09
N ASN A 169 3.74 -16.31 -6.09
CA ASN A 169 3.55 -16.70 -4.70
C ASN A 169 2.12 -17.20 -4.42
N PHE A 170 1.10 -16.57 -4.99
CA PHE A 170 -0.28 -17.03 -4.88
C PHE A 170 -0.49 -18.38 -5.60
N GLU A 171 0.05 -18.53 -6.81
CA GLU A 171 -0.05 -19.76 -7.59
C GLU A 171 0.70 -20.93 -6.93
N LYS A 172 1.77 -20.66 -6.16
CA LYS A 172 2.53 -21.63 -5.37
C LYS A 172 2.00 -21.82 -3.94
N GLY A 173 1.00 -21.06 -3.52
CA GLY A 173 0.42 -21.15 -2.18
C GLY A 173 -0.14 -22.55 -1.87
N PHE A 174 -0.24 -22.90 -0.59
CA PHE A 174 -0.69 -24.23 -0.13
C PHE A 174 -2.05 -24.60 -0.74
N SER A 175 -3.04 -23.71 -0.62
CA SER A 175 -4.39 -23.96 -1.17
C SER A 175 -4.38 -24.18 -2.69
N LYS A 176 -3.53 -23.46 -3.43
CA LYS A 176 -3.41 -23.64 -4.88
C LYS A 176 -2.70 -24.95 -5.26
N ARG A 177 -1.72 -25.39 -4.45
CA ARG A 177 -1.10 -26.72 -4.66
C ARG A 177 -2.10 -27.85 -4.44
N VAL A 178 -2.95 -27.73 -3.44
CA VAL A 178 -4.04 -28.69 -3.17
C VAL A 178 -5.04 -28.70 -4.32
N ASP A 179 -5.49 -27.52 -4.78
CA ASP A 179 -6.36 -27.41 -5.94
C ASP A 179 -5.77 -28.02 -7.20
N ASN A 180 -4.50 -27.77 -7.46
CA ASN A 180 -3.81 -28.33 -8.64
C ASN A 180 -3.67 -29.85 -8.53
N PHE A 181 -3.38 -30.36 -7.33
CA PHE A 181 -3.29 -31.81 -7.08
C PHE A 181 -4.62 -32.52 -7.34
N PHE A 182 -5.73 -31.96 -6.87
CA PHE A 182 -7.08 -32.51 -7.12
C PHE A 182 -7.71 -32.01 -8.41
N LYS A 183 -7.02 -31.21 -9.21
CA LYS A 183 -7.56 -30.56 -10.45
C LYS A 183 -8.88 -29.80 -10.18
N THR A 184 -8.92 -29.07 -9.09
CA THR A 184 -10.10 -28.32 -8.63
C THR A 184 -9.74 -26.86 -8.39
N ASN A 185 -10.75 -26.03 -8.05
CA ASN A 185 -10.58 -24.65 -7.56
C ASN A 185 -11.32 -24.45 -6.21
N ILE A 186 -11.53 -25.54 -5.48
CA ILE A 186 -12.35 -25.53 -4.26
C ILE A 186 -11.60 -24.84 -3.11
N PHE A 187 -10.29 -25.14 -2.97
CA PHE A 187 -9.48 -24.68 -1.86
C PHE A 187 -8.85 -23.30 -2.08
N SER A 188 -8.80 -22.81 -3.31
CA SER A 188 -8.29 -21.47 -3.60
C SER A 188 -9.27 -20.38 -3.13
N GLN A 189 -8.74 -19.32 -2.51
CA GLN A 189 -9.53 -18.17 -2.08
C GLN A 189 -10.01 -17.28 -3.25
N TYR A 190 -9.59 -17.55 -4.46
CA TYR A 190 -9.94 -16.82 -5.67
C TYR A 190 -10.24 -17.79 -6.83
N LYS A 191 -11.12 -17.40 -7.72
CA LYS A 191 -11.44 -18.19 -8.93
C LYS A 191 -10.48 -17.90 -10.08
N LYS A 192 -10.11 -16.62 -10.28
CA LYS A 192 -9.28 -16.19 -11.40
C LYS A 192 -8.34 -15.03 -11.00
N ILE A 193 -7.06 -15.13 -11.41
CA ILE A 193 -6.12 -14.01 -11.36
C ILE A 193 -6.05 -13.36 -12.74
N VAL A 194 -6.15 -12.04 -12.79
CA VAL A 194 -5.97 -11.23 -13.99
C VAL A 194 -4.82 -10.26 -13.76
N GLU A 195 -3.77 -10.38 -14.54
CA GLU A 195 -2.67 -9.43 -14.51
C GLU A 195 -3.09 -8.14 -15.19
N VAL A 196 -2.87 -7.04 -14.49
CA VAL A 196 -3.13 -5.68 -14.98
C VAL A 196 -1.94 -4.79 -14.67
N ASN A 197 -1.79 -3.71 -15.39
CA ASN A 197 -0.72 -2.76 -15.10
C ASN A 197 -0.78 -2.27 -13.66
N ASN A 198 0.40 -2.21 -13.03
CA ASN A 198 0.52 -1.61 -11.70
C ASN A 198 0.07 -0.15 -11.73
N ARG A 199 -0.53 0.33 -10.64
CA ARG A 199 -0.97 1.72 -10.51
C ARG A 199 0.16 2.72 -10.76
N ILE A 200 1.38 2.41 -10.32
CA ILE A 200 2.51 3.32 -10.51
C ILE A 200 2.85 3.50 -11.99
N SER A 201 2.62 2.48 -12.83
CA SER A 201 2.77 2.60 -14.28
C SER A 201 1.79 3.62 -14.87
N ASP A 202 0.54 3.63 -14.40
CA ASP A 202 -0.47 4.60 -14.83
C ASP A 202 -0.09 6.03 -14.40
N VAL A 203 0.38 6.19 -13.16
CA VAL A 203 0.86 7.47 -12.64
C VAL A 203 2.09 7.95 -13.40
N TYR A 204 3.03 7.05 -13.68
CA TYR A 204 4.21 7.38 -14.47
C TYR A 204 3.84 7.89 -15.87
N ASN A 205 2.94 7.21 -16.56
CA ASN A 205 2.49 7.63 -17.90
C ASN A 205 1.84 9.01 -17.87
N LYS A 206 1.14 9.36 -16.80
CA LYS A 206 0.53 10.68 -16.59
C LYS A 206 1.58 11.76 -16.32
N LEU A 207 2.62 11.44 -15.54
CA LEU A 207 3.62 12.40 -15.08
C LEU A 207 4.92 12.40 -15.90
N LYS A 208 5.07 11.54 -16.89
CA LYS A 208 6.33 11.37 -17.63
C LYS A 208 6.87 12.67 -18.25
N ASN A 209 5.98 13.57 -18.67
CA ASN A 209 6.35 14.87 -19.26
C ASN A 209 6.74 15.91 -18.17
N ASP A 210 6.38 15.67 -16.91
CA ASP A 210 6.70 16.52 -15.76
C ASP A 210 7.95 16.06 -15.00
N ILE A 211 8.62 15.00 -15.47
CA ILE A 211 9.82 14.49 -14.83
C ILE A 211 10.93 15.54 -14.90
N SER A 212 11.42 15.94 -13.74
CA SER A 212 12.46 16.96 -13.61
C SER A 212 13.30 16.74 -12.35
N GLU A 213 14.34 17.59 -12.15
CA GLU A 213 15.22 17.51 -10.99
C GLU A 213 15.16 18.80 -10.16
N LYS A 214 13.96 19.20 -9.70
CA LYS A 214 13.69 20.47 -9.02
C LYS A 214 13.88 20.44 -7.50
N TYR A 215 13.74 19.25 -6.87
CA TYR A 215 13.64 19.14 -5.41
C TYR A 215 14.52 18.05 -4.84
N VAL A 216 14.96 18.23 -3.59
CA VAL A 216 15.30 17.13 -2.68
C VAL A 216 13.99 16.70 -2.02
N VAL A 217 13.59 15.45 -2.16
CA VAL A 217 12.33 14.96 -1.61
C VAL A 217 12.61 14.00 -0.47
N CYS A 218 12.04 14.25 0.71
CA CYS A 218 12.07 13.33 1.83
C CYS A 218 10.71 12.67 1.99
N ILE A 219 10.69 11.35 2.00
CA ILE A 219 9.50 10.54 2.29
C ILE A 219 9.52 10.25 3.78
N ASP A 220 8.69 10.95 4.54
CA ASP A 220 8.59 10.77 5.97
C ASP A 220 7.80 9.52 6.34
N THR A 221 8.35 8.74 7.25
CA THR A 221 7.67 7.64 7.92
C THR A 221 7.62 7.98 9.40
N PRO A 222 6.45 8.41 9.92
CA PRO A 222 6.37 8.90 11.29
C PRO A 222 6.82 7.83 12.28
N VAL A 223 7.77 8.23 13.13
CA VAL A 223 8.38 7.31 14.10
C VAL A 223 7.45 6.92 15.24
N ASP A 224 6.42 7.71 15.50
CA ASP A 224 5.37 7.50 16.49
C ASP A 224 4.05 6.99 15.88
N HIS A 225 4.10 6.38 14.72
CA HIS A 225 2.91 5.83 14.09
C HIS A 225 2.25 4.72 14.95
N PRO A 226 0.91 4.72 15.12
CA PRO A 226 0.21 3.72 15.92
C PRO A 226 0.52 2.26 15.55
N ASP A 227 0.75 1.98 14.26
CA ASP A 227 1.15 0.65 13.79
C ASP A 227 2.53 0.22 14.35
N ARG A 228 3.36 1.16 14.77
CA ARG A 228 4.65 0.90 15.41
C ARG A 228 4.48 0.51 16.86
N ILE A 229 3.63 1.25 17.59
CA ILE A 229 3.27 0.95 18.97
C ILE A 229 2.62 -0.44 19.05
N ALA A 230 1.75 -0.78 18.10
CA ALA A 230 1.11 -2.09 18.01
C ALA A 230 2.06 -3.25 17.71
N ARG A 231 3.30 -2.97 17.28
CA ARG A 231 4.36 -3.96 17.00
C ARG A 231 5.41 -4.04 18.09
N GLU A 232 5.10 -3.54 19.29
CA GLU A 232 5.93 -3.64 20.51
C GLU A 232 7.30 -2.95 20.41
N GLU A 233 7.49 -2.02 19.49
CA GLU A 233 8.69 -1.20 19.51
C GLU A 233 8.52 -0.06 20.51
N SER A 234 9.16 -0.18 21.67
CA SER A 234 9.29 0.92 22.63
C SER A 234 10.04 2.09 21.96
N PHE A 235 9.38 3.23 21.84
CA PHE A 235 9.98 4.43 21.28
C PHE A 235 9.98 5.55 22.32
N ASN A 236 11.15 6.06 22.65
CA ASN A 236 11.29 7.16 23.61
C ASN A 236 11.00 8.51 22.90
N ILE A 237 10.18 9.36 23.52
CA ILE A 237 9.88 10.72 23.00
C ILE A 237 11.17 11.55 22.84
N LYS A 238 12.17 11.37 23.71
CA LYS A 238 13.49 12.02 23.58
C LYS A 238 14.21 11.59 22.30
N ASP A 239 14.11 10.32 21.93
CA ASP A 239 14.73 9.80 20.72
C ASP A 239 14.04 10.29 19.45
N LYS A 240 12.72 10.51 19.49
CA LYS A 240 11.99 11.16 18.41
C LYS A 240 12.53 12.54 18.10
N LYS A 241 12.71 13.39 19.12
CA LYS A 241 13.24 14.75 18.94
C LYS A 241 14.67 14.72 18.38
N LYS A 242 15.53 13.85 18.92
CA LYS A 242 16.89 13.65 18.43
C LYS A 242 16.93 13.18 16.98
N TYR A 243 16.09 12.20 16.62
CA TYR A 243 16.00 11.70 15.25
C TYR A 243 15.62 12.81 14.27
N TYR A 244 14.51 13.53 14.52
CA TYR A 244 14.10 14.61 13.61
C TYR A 244 15.11 15.75 13.55
N LYS A 245 15.81 16.08 14.64
CA LYS A 245 16.92 17.05 14.61
C LYS A 245 18.01 16.59 13.64
N LYS A 246 18.47 15.34 13.73
CA LYS A 246 19.47 14.77 12.83
C LYS A 246 19.00 14.71 11.38
N LEU A 247 17.75 14.29 11.17
CA LEU A 247 17.13 14.26 9.84
C LEU A 247 17.07 15.67 9.21
N ASN A 248 16.67 16.67 9.96
CA ASN A 248 16.64 18.06 9.48
C ASN A 248 18.02 18.55 9.08
N ILE A 249 19.07 18.30 9.89
CA ILE A 249 20.46 18.64 9.56
C ILE A 249 20.88 17.92 8.26
N TYR A 250 20.60 16.65 8.14
CA TYR A 250 20.90 15.85 6.96
C TYR A 250 20.27 16.43 5.70
N LEU A 251 18.99 16.77 5.76
CA LEU A 251 18.24 17.35 4.64
C LEU A 251 18.74 18.75 4.27
N LEU A 252 19.11 19.58 5.25
CA LEU A 252 19.76 20.88 5.01
C LEU A 252 21.11 20.73 4.29
N LYS A 253 21.94 19.78 4.72
CA LYS A 253 23.22 19.49 4.03
C LYS A 253 22.97 19.04 2.58
N LEU A 254 22.02 18.15 2.33
CA LEU A 254 21.64 17.75 0.97
C LEU A 254 21.09 18.92 0.14
N SER A 255 20.25 19.76 0.73
CA SER A 255 19.73 20.97 0.07
C SER A 255 20.85 21.87 -0.43
N LYS A 256 21.88 22.11 0.42
CA LYS A 256 23.08 22.91 0.06
C LYS A 256 23.87 22.25 -1.07
N VAL A 257 24.13 20.93 -0.95
CA VAL A 257 24.92 20.17 -1.93
C VAL A 257 24.25 20.16 -3.32
N PHE A 258 22.96 19.91 -3.36
CA PHE A 258 22.21 19.86 -4.63
C PHE A 258 21.70 21.21 -5.10
N LYS A 259 21.82 22.27 -4.28
CA LYS A 259 21.24 23.60 -4.54
C LYS A 259 19.74 23.52 -4.89
N ARG A 260 19.00 22.74 -4.13
CA ARG A 260 17.56 22.47 -4.34
C ARG A 260 16.78 22.57 -3.04
N LYS A 261 15.52 23.05 -3.15
CA LYS A 261 14.59 23.10 -2.01
C LYS A 261 14.20 21.69 -1.56
N VAL A 262 14.06 21.51 -0.27
CA VAL A 262 13.57 20.26 0.33
C VAL A 262 12.06 20.29 0.38
N ILE A 263 11.43 19.18 0.00
CA ILE A 263 10.01 18.92 0.16
C ILE A 263 9.83 17.65 1.00
N ILE A 264 9.05 17.74 2.05
CA ILE A 264 8.70 16.60 2.90
C ILE A 264 7.37 16.02 2.44
N CYS A 265 7.38 14.78 1.99
CA CYS A 265 6.18 14.01 1.68
C CYS A 265 5.74 13.26 2.94
N LEU A 266 4.76 13.81 3.63
CA LEU A 266 4.26 13.32 4.90
C LEU A 266 3.41 12.06 4.71
N HIS A 267 3.48 11.17 5.71
CA HIS A 267 2.51 10.09 5.79
C HIS A 267 1.08 10.66 6.00
N PRO A 268 0.05 10.13 5.34
CA PRO A 268 -1.31 10.66 5.47
C PRO A 268 -1.83 10.77 6.90
N LYS A 269 -1.43 9.86 7.78
CA LYS A 269 -1.83 9.80 9.19
C LYS A 269 -0.99 10.69 10.13
N ASP A 270 0.05 11.38 9.64
CA ASP A 270 0.86 12.25 10.49
C ASP A 270 0.11 13.55 10.83
N VAL A 271 -0.08 13.82 12.11
CA VAL A 271 -0.75 15.03 12.63
C VAL A 271 0.23 16.03 13.25
N TYR A 272 1.44 15.60 13.62
CA TYR A 272 2.42 16.41 14.36
C TYR A 272 3.56 16.96 13.49
N TRP A 273 3.45 16.90 12.19
CA TRP A 273 4.51 17.23 11.24
C TRP A 273 5.11 18.63 11.39
N LYS A 274 4.32 19.65 11.78
CA LYS A 274 4.82 21.03 11.97
C LYS A 274 5.95 21.11 12.99
N LYS A 275 5.88 20.31 14.07
CA LYS A 275 6.91 20.24 15.10
C LYS A 275 8.15 19.48 14.62
N ASN A 276 7.97 18.51 13.74
CA ASN A 276 9.06 17.67 13.24
C ASN A 276 9.86 18.36 12.12
N PHE A 277 9.21 19.18 11.28
CA PHE A 277 9.78 19.83 10.10
C PHE A 277 9.44 21.32 10.04
N PRO A 278 9.93 22.14 10.98
CA PRO A 278 9.52 23.55 11.08
C PRO A 278 9.95 24.41 9.91
N THR A 279 11.07 24.07 9.24
CA THR A 279 11.71 24.88 8.18
C THR A 279 11.41 24.39 6.76
N PHE A 280 10.77 23.22 6.60
CA PHE A 280 10.57 22.66 5.28
C PHE A 280 9.13 22.75 4.81
N LYS A 281 8.96 22.85 3.50
CA LYS A 281 7.64 22.69 2.89
C LYS A 281 7.21 21.23 3.00
N CYS A 282 6.05 21.02 3.63
CA CYS A 282 5.43 19.70 3.79
C CYS A 282 4.22 19.54 2.88
N THR A 283 3.98 18.32 2.41
CA THR A 283 2.82 17.98 1.58
C THR A 283 2.25 16.62 1.95
N LYS A 284 0.93 16.49 1.83
CA LYS A 284 0.20 15.21 1.92
C LYS A 284 -0.45 14.91 0.58
N PHE A 285 -0.63 13.63 0.26
CA PHE A 285 -1.34 13.12 -0.93
C PHE A 285 -0.74 13.47 -2.31
N LYS A 286 0.31 14.30 -2.38
CA LYS A 286 1.01 14.70 -3.62
C LYS A 286 2.42 14.11 -3.73
N SER A 287 2.71 13.04 -2.99
CA SER A 287 4.06 12.47 -2.90
C SER A 287 4.61 12.06 -4.26
N LEU A 288 3.79 11.45 -5.12
CA LEU A 288 4.22 10.98 -6.43
C LEU A 288 4.57 12.14 -7.38
N ASP A 289 3.83 13.26 -7.32
CA ASP A 289 4.14 14.46 -8.10
C ASP A 289 5.51 15.04 -7.73
N TYR A 290 5.83 15.08 -6.44
CA TYR A 290 7.12 15.56 -5.97
C TYR A 290 8.24 14.56 -6.22
N ILE A 291 8.00 13.25 -6.05
CA ILE A 291 8.96 12.20 -6.39
C ILE A 291 9.31 12.28 -7.88
N ALA A 292 8.34 12.47 -8.78
CA ALA A 292 8.58 12.64 -10.21
C ALA A 292 9.49 13.84 -10.52
N ARG A 293 9.46 14.87 -9.69
CA ARG A 293 10.27 16.10 -9.82
C ARG A 293 11.50 16.15 -8.91
N ALA A 294 11.88 15.01 -8.31
CA ALA A 294 13.01 14.95 -7.41
C ALA A 294 14.34 14.83 -8.17
N CYS A 295 15.38 15.53 -7.71
CA CYS A 295 16.77 15.24 -8.08
C CYS A 295 17.34 14.09 -7.24
N VAL A 296 16.93 14.03 -5.97
CA VAL A 296 17.22 12.93 -5.04
C VAL A 296 16.05 12.69 -4.11
N VAL A 297 15.78 11.44 -3.81
CA VAL A 297 14.76 11.02 -2.84
C VAL A 297 15.47 10.43 -1.62
N VAL A 298 15.05 10.86 -0.44
CA VAL A 298 15.51 10.34 0.86
C VAL A 298 14.32 9.65 1.52
N ALA A 299 14.51 8.46 2.02
CA ALA A 299 13.45 7.71 2.68
C ALA A 299 13.98 6.75 3.74
N THR A 300 13.12 6.34 4.64
CA THR A 300 13.31 5.19 5.52
C THR A 300 12.54 3.98 4.97
N ALA A 301 11.95 3.16 5.83
CA ALA A 301 11.17 1.96 5.48
C ALA A 301 9.79 2.27 4.86
N SER A 302 9.75 3.05 3.80
CA SER A 302 8.52 3.43 3.10
C SER A 302 8.27 2.61 1.83
N SER A 303 7.02 2.28 1.55
CA SER A 303 6.62 1.66 0.27
C SER A 303 6.89 2.55 -0.93
N LEU A 304 6.86 3.88 -0.75
CA LEU A 304 7.14 4.85 -1.82
C LEU A 304 8.60 4.84 -2.32
N VAL A 305 9.50 4.13 -1.65
CA VAL A 305 10.86 3.87 -2.15
C VAL A 305 10.84 3.17 -3.51
N GLY A 306 9.94 2.22 -3.69
CA GLY A 306 9.85 1.55 -4.98
C GLY A 306 9.25 2.44 -6.07
N GLU A 307 8.33 3.35 -5.72
CA GLU A 307 7.85 4.35 -6.65
C GLU A 307 8.98 5.28 -7.10
N SER A 308 9.89 5.66 -6.19
CA SER A 308 11.06 6.46 -6.54
C SER A 308 11.99 5.73 -7.52
N VAL A 309 12.18 4.42 -7.33
CA VAL A 309 12.92 3.55 -8.24
C VAL A 309 12.19 3.46 -9.59
N PHE A 310 10.87 3.34 -9.60
CA PHE A 310 10.07 3.30 -10.83
C PHE A 310 10.22 4.57 -11.65
N PHE A 311 10.21 5.75 -11.00
CA PHE A 311 10.50 7.04 -11.62
C PHE A 311 11.99 7.25 -11.96
N LYS A 312 12.83 6.23 -11.73
CA LYS A 312 14.28 6.29 -11.96
C LYS A 312 14.96 7.43 -11.21
N LYS A 313 14.49 7.72 -9.98
CA LYS A 313 15.08 8.77 -9.16
C LYS A 313 16.27 8.25 -8.37
N LYS A 314 17.29 9.07 -8.23
CA LYS A 314 18.41 8.82 -7.31
C LYS A 314 17.85 8.71 -5.91
N THR A 315 18.00 7.57 -5.25
CA THR A 315 17.33 7.31 -3.97
C THR A 315 18.33 6.89 -2.91
N ILE A 316 18.23 7.52 -1.75
CA ILE A 316 18.99 7.23 -0.54
C ILE A 316 18.01 6.68 0.49
N VAL A 317 18.31 5.51 1.02
CA VAL A 317 17.62 4.96 2.18
C VAL A 317 18.46 5.27 3.40
N ILE A 318 17.86 5.91 4.39
CA ILE A 318 18.54 6.27 5.64
C ILE A 318 18.18 5.32 6.77
N ASN A 319 19.11 5.19 7.72
CA ASN A 319 18.90 4.55 9.00
C ASN A 319 19.41 5.44 10.14
N SER A 320 19.02 5.07 11.36
CA SER A 320 19.51 5.66 12.60
C SER A 320 19.29 4.68 13.74
N SER A 321 20.22 4.59 14.69
CA SER A 321 20.02 3.81 15.92
C SER A 321 18.75 4.22 16.68
N LEU A 322 18.34 5.48 16.50
CA LEU A 322 17.12 6.05 17.10
C LEU A 322 15.80 5.52 16.49
N LEU A 323 15.84 4.85 15.33
CA LEU A 323 14.65 4.30 14.67
C LEU A 323 14.25 2.92 15.17
N GLY A 324 15.14 2.21 15.88
CA GLY A 324 14.94 0.84 16.32
C GLY A 324 15.14 -0.22 15.21
N ASN A 325 15.20 -1.47 15.63
CA ASN A 325 15.57 -2.60 14.75
C ASN A 325 14.58 -2.85 13.63
N TYR A 326 13.30 -2.68 13.89
CA TYR A 326 12.25 -2.92 12.89
C TYR A 326 12.39 -2.03 11.66
N TYR A 327 12.50 -0.71 11.86
CA TYR A 327 12.65 0.24 10.74
C TYR A 327 13.98 0.09 10.04
N ASN A 328 15.06 -0.09 10.80
CA ASN A 328 16.41 -0.22 10.25
C ASN A 328 16.53 -1.47 9.39
N SER A 329 16.05 -2.63 9.83
CA SER A 329 16.10 -3.85 9.02
C SER A 329 15.21 -3.78 7.78
N ARG A 330 14.06 -3.10 7.84
CA ARG A 330 13.24 -2.85 6.66
C ARG A 330 13.91 -1.89 5.68
N SER A 331 14.52 -0.83 6.18
CA SER A 331 15.29 0.12 5.37
C SER A 331 16.46 -0.57 4.68
N GLU A 332 17.20 -1.40 5.40
CA GLU A 332 18.30 -2.19 4.85
C GLU A 332 17.83 -3.16 3.75
N ARG A 333 16.73 -3.88 3.98
CA ARG A 333 16.15 -4.79 2.96
C ARG A 333 15.68 -4.05 1.72
N LEU A 334 15.06 -2.88 1.87
CA LEU A 334 14.69 -2.04 0.73
C LEU A 334 15.91 -1.59 -0.06
N SER A 335 16.98 -1.19 0.65
CA SER A 335 18.23 -0.78 -0.01
C SER A 335 18.86 -1.93 -0.79
N ARG A 336 18.94 -3.12 -0.21
CA ARG A 336 19.43 -4.34 -0.88
C ARG A 336 18.52 -4.76 -2.05
N MET A 337 17.19 -4.71 -1.87
CA MET A 337 16.19 -5.12 -2.87
C MET A 337 16.30 -4.32 -4.16
N TYR A 338 16.60 -3.04 -4.08
CA TYR A 338 16.69 -2.13 -5.23
C TYR A 338 18.12 -1.63 -5.50
N ASN A 339 19.12 -2.15 -4.78
CA ASN A 339 20.51 -1.68 -4.85
C ASN A 339 20.63 -0.17 -4.60
N LEU A 340 19.98 0.33 -3.53
CA LEU A 340 19.98 1.75 -3.18
C LEU A 340 21.15 2.11 -2.28
N SER A 341 21.50 3.39 -2.25
CA SER A 341 22.43 3.94 -1.24
C SER A 341 21.81 3.82 0.15
N TYR A 342 22.56 3.30 1.12
CA TYR A 342 22.13 3.12 2.50
C TYR A 342 23.04 3.91 3.41
N GLN A 343 22.51 4.89 4.13
CA GLN A 343 23.29 5.84 4.90
C GLN A 343 22.80 5.96 6.34
N ASN A 344 23.74 5.90 7.27
CA ASN A 344 23.48 6.17 8.69
C ASN A 344 23.56 7.68 8.94
N ILE A 345 22.55 8.24 9.65
CA ILE A 345 22.48 9.66 9.97
C ILE A 345 22.85 9.98 11.42
N ASP A 346 23.32 9.02 12.21
CA ASP A 346 23.60 9.23 13.63
C ASP A 346 24.75 10.21 13.88
N SER A 347 25.71 10.25 12.98
CA SER A 347 26.85 11.19 13.02
C SER A 347 26.75 12.25 11.92
N VAL A 348 25.55 12.70 11.61
CA VAL A 348 25.30 13.63 10.50
C VAL A 348 26.07 14.94 10.61
N GLU A 349 26.38 15.41 11.81
CA GLU A 349 27.16 16.61 12.07
C GLU A 349 28.53 16.52 11.39
N ASN A 350 29.17 15.35 11.45
CA ASN A 350 30.50 15.06 10.93
C ASN A 350 30.50 14.59 9.47
N LEU A 351 29.32 14.32 8.87
CA LEU A 351 29.26 13.87 7.50
C LEU A 351 29.68 14.97 6.52
N GLN A 352 30.72 14.71 5.76
CA GLN A 352 31.11 15.53 4.62
C GLN A 352 30.37 15.05 3.36
N PHE A 353 29.61 15.94 2.75
CA PHE A 353 28.84 15.64 1.55
C PHE A 353 29.62 16.05 0.29
N ASN A 354 30.35 15.11 -0.30
CA ASN A 354 30.95 15.33 -1.61
C ASN A 354 29.92 15.07 -2.72
N LYS A 355 29.48 16.15 -3.38
CA LYS A 355 28.47 16.08 -4.45
C LYS A 355 28.85 15.11 -5.56
N LYS A 356 30.10 15.16 -6.04
CA LYS A 356 30.56 14.29 -7.14
C LYS A 356 30.49 12.81 -6.74
N LYS A 357 30.99 12.47 -5.53
CA LYS A 357 30.97 11.09 -5.01
C LYS A 357 29.54 10.58 -4.84
N ILE A 358 28.65 11.40 -4.25
CA ILE A 358 27.23 11.03 -4.07
C ILE A 358 26.54 10.81 -5.42
N LEU A 359 26.73 11.73 -6.37
CA LEU A 359 26.11 11.60 -7.69
C LEU A 359 26.61 10.37 -8.45
N LEU A 360 27.89 10.06 -8.37
CA LEU A 360 28.49 8.90 -9.03
C LEU A 360 27.91 7.60 -8.44
N ASP A 361 27.87 7.44 -7.11
CA ASP A 361 27.27 6.27 -6.45
C ASP A 361 25.79 6.09 -6.84
N LEU A 362 24.99 7.15 -6.74
CA LEU A 362 23.57 7.12 -7.04
C LEU A 362 23.28 6.84 -8.52
N THR A 363 24.15 7.30 -9.43
CA THR A 363 24.00 7.04 -10.88
C THR A 363 24.28 5.58 -11.20
N LYS A 364 25.39 5.01 -10.70
CA LYS A 364 25.71 3.58 -10.88
C LYS A 364 24.60 2.66 -10.36
N ARG A 365 23.98 3.01 -9.23
CA ARG A 365 22.86 2.24 -8.65
C ARG A 365 21.61 2.31 -9.52
N LYS A 366 21.32 3.49 -10.08
CA LYS A 366 20.16 3.74 -10.95
C LYS A 366 20.18 2.88 -12.22
N GLU A 367 21.32 2.55 -12.76
CA GLU A 367 21.44 1.68 -13.96
C GLU A 367 20.79 0.31 -13.77
N LYS A 368 20.80 -0.22 -12.54
CA LYS A 368 20.20 -1.52 -12.20
C LYS A 368 18.69 -1.47 -11.98
N TYR A 369 18.07 -0.29 -11.93
CA TYR A 369 16.63 -0.17 -11.62
C TYR A 369 15.73 -0.88 -12.62
N ASN A 370 16.05 -0.83 -13.92
CA ASN A 370 15.26 -1.50 -14.95
C ASN A 370 15.16 -3.02 -14.73
N TYR A 371 16.23 -3.65 -14.27
CA TYR A 371 16.24 -5.08 -13.94
C TYR A 371 15.23 -5.40 -12.83
N PHE A 372 15.26 -4.62 -11.74
CA PHE A 372 14.35 -4.85 -10.61
C PHE A 372 12.89 -4.55 -10.96
N LEU A 373 12.65 -3.54 -11.79
CA LEU A 373 11.31 -3.17 -12.22
C LEU A 373 10.68 -4.26 -13.10
N LYS A 374 11.39 -4.76 -14.10
CA LYS A 374 10.90 -5.83 -14.98
C LYS A 374 10.55 -7.10 -14.21
N LYS A 375 11.33 -7.45 -13.17
CA LYS A 375 11.10 -8.64 -12.37
C LYS A 375 9.87 -8.55 -11.48
N LYS A 376 9.46 -7.34 -11.06
CA LYS A 376 8.46 -7.15 -10.01
C LYS A 376 7.10 -6.66 -10.48
N TYR A 377 7.05 -5.91 -11.58
CA TYR A 377 5.83 -5.26 -12.03
C TYR A 377 5.30 -5.82 -13.33
N VAL A 378 3.98 -5.92 -13.39
CA VAL A 378 3.29 -6.06 -14.67
C VAL A 378 3.27 -4.71 -15.34
N MET A 379 3.90 -4.60 -16.50
CA MET A 379 3.99 -3.37 -17.27
C MET A 379 3.63 -3.64 -18.72
N ASN A 380 2.39 -3.40 -19.09
CA ASN A 380 1.96 -3.34 -20.48
C ASN A 380 1.91 -1.86 -20.89
N LYS A 381 2.76 -1.46 -21.83
CA LYS A 381 2.88 -0.06 -22.25
C LYS A 381 1.68 0.48 -23.04
N LYS A 382 0.83 -0.40 -23.59
CA LYS A 382 -0.23 0.01 -24.54
C LYS A 382 -1.50 0.51 -23.84
N ILE A 383 -1.92 -0.09 -22.73
CA ILE A 383 -3.19 0.25 -22.08
C ILE A 383 -2.94 0.40 -20.58
N ASN A 384 -3.44 1.47 -19.96
CA ASN A 384 -3.29 1.62 -18.52
C ASN A 384 -4.14 0.61 -17.73
N GLY A 385 -3.73 0.30 -16.50
CA GLY A 385 -4.36 -0.74 -15.69
C GLY A 385 -5.79 -0.39 -15.28
N THR A 386 -6.11 0.89 -15.10
CA THR A 386 -7.47 1.36 -14.86
C THR A 386 -8.37 1.04 -16.06
N THR A 387 -7.92 1.31 -17.27
CA THR A 387 -8.66 0.99 -18.50
C THR A 387 -8.81 -0.53 -18.68
N GLN A 388 -7.78 -1.32 -18.35
CA GLN A 388 -7.86 -2.79 -18.39
C GLN A 388 -8.97 -3.30 -17.47
N ILE A 389 -9.07 -2.81 -16.24
CA ILE A 389 -10.10 -3.18 -15.28
C ILE A 389 -11.48 -2.76 -15.79
N ILE A 390 -11.64 -1.52 -16.27
CA ILE A 390 -12.92 -1.03 -16.77
C ILE A 390 -13.40 -1.84 -17.98
N ASN A 391 -12.51 -2.16 -18.91
CA ASN A 391 -12.85 -2.99 -20.07
C ASN A 391 -13.26 -4.40 -19.65
N PHE A 392 -12.64 -4.94 -18.61
CA PHE A 392 -13.03 -6.21 -18.03
C PHE A 392 -14.42 -6.12 -17.40
N LEU A 393 -14.71 -5.08 -16.59
CA LEU A 393 -16.02 -4.87 -15.97
C LEU A 393 -17.14 -4.71 -16.99
N LYS A 394 -16.88 -4.05 -18.12
CA LYS A 394 -17.86 -3.94 -19.22
C LYS A 394 -18.25 -5.29 -19.83
N LYS A 395 -17.29 -6.23 -19.91
CA LYS A 395 -17.56 -7.59 -20.43
C LYS A 395 -18.39 -8.45 -19.45
N LEU A 396 -18.49 -8.05 -18.19
CA LEU A 396 -19.33 -8.70 -17.20
C LEU A 396 -20.81 -8.24 -17.26
N ASN A 397 -21.08 -7.12 -17.92
CA ASN A 397 -22.44 -6.63 -18.19
C ASN A 397 -23.07 -7.36 -19.37
#